data_32e739ba9cb593186005fe4e70166fbc
#
_entry.id   32e739ba9cb593186005fe4e70166fbc
#
_cell.length_a   1.000
_cell.length_b   1.000
_cell.length_c   1.000
_cell.angle_alpha   90.00
_cell.angle_beta   90.00
_cell.angle_gamma   90.00
#
_symmetry.space_group_name_H-M   'P 1'
#
loop_
_entity.id
_entity.type
_entity.pdbx_description
1 polymer ?
#
loop_
_entity_poly.entity_id
_entity_poly.type
_entity_poly.pdbx_seq_one_letter_code
_entity_poly.pdbx_strand_id
1 'polypeptide(L)'
;RQPRGVFTISGDLSRYDDGRRDLRLSLREHFVERVADYHRALVGGAACSVSTGEVGEVERNGWDLVYLDPPYAPVSDDNDYTKRFHFLEGLSRYWEGDQIMWDTRTRKLPKRVTKFSSRRTIEAAFGELFEQFRDAPLVLSYSSHALPDRATLEGLLREVKGEVEVRAIPHTYSYGTHRTAVRRRVDELLLIAP
;
A
#
# COMPACT_ATOMS: atom_id res chain seq x y z
N ARG A 1 -3.79 -16.07 8.55
CA ARG A 1 -3.34 -14.73 8.15
C ARG A 1 -2.71 -14.84 6.78
N GLN A 2 -3.44 -14.49 5.75
CA GLN A 2 -2.86 -14.16 4.44
C GLN A 2 -2.51 -12.67 4.51
N PRO A 3 -1.30 -12.30 4.91
CA PRO A 3 -1.06 -10.93 5.34
C PRO A 3 -0.97 -9.92 4.20
N ARG A 4 -1.19 -10.30 2.95
CA ARG A 4 -0.79 -9.40 1.86
C ARG A 4 -1.72 -9.31 0.66
N GLY A 5 -2.87 -9.95 0.69
CA GLY A 5 -3.80 -9.87 -0.45
C GLY A 5 -3.22 -10.30 -1.81
N VAL A 6 -1.96 -10.76 -1.82
CA VAL A 6 -1.30 -11.23 -3.04
C VAL A 6 -1.83 -12.62 -3.36
N PHE A 7 -2.54 -12.73 -4.46
CA PHE A 7 -3.09 -13.98 -4.93
C PHE A 7 -2.13 -14.65 -5.90
N THR A 8 -1.65 -15.83 -5.52
CA THR A 8 -0.76 -16.65 -6.36
C THR A 8 -1.19 -18.10 -6.33
N ILE A 9 -0.84 -18.84 -7.39
CA ILE A 9 -1.08 -20.28 -7.46
C ILE A 9 0.25 -21.01 -7.28
N SER A 10 0.38 -21.80 -6.22
CA SER A 10 1.52 -22.68 -6.03
C SER A 10 1.37 -23.94 -6.89
N GLY A 11 2.49 -24.42 -7.48
CA GLY A 11 2.58 -25.73 -8.08
C GLY A 11 2.71 -26.86 -7.04
N ASP A 12 3.12 -26.51 -5.82
CA ASP A 12 3.28 -27.42 -4.71
C ASP A 12 2.01 -27.41 -3.85
N LEU A 13 1.21 -28.45 -3.98
CA LEU A 13 -0.08 -28.56 -3.29
C LEU A 13 0.06 -28.76 -1.78
N SER A 14 1.21 -29.25 -1.29
CA SER A 14 1.47 -29.39 0.15
C SER A 14 1.43 -28.05 0.89
N ARG A 15 1.65 -26.97 0.17
CA ARG A 15 1.54 -25.60 0.71
C ARG A 15 0.13 -25.17 1.06
N TYR A 16 -0.88 -25.86 0.56
CA TYR A 16 -2.29 -25.61 0.87
C TYR A 16 -2.80 -26.47 2.02
N ASP A 17 -2.02 -27.45 2.47
CA ASP A 17 -2.34 -28.31 3.61
C ASP A 17 -1.12 -28.47 4.53
N ASP A 18 -0.62 -27.37 5.03
CA ASP A 18 0.50 -27.33 5.99
C ASP A 18 0.02 -27.33 7.45
N GLY A 19 -1.25 -27.62 7.68
CA GLY A 19 -1.86 -27.69 9.01
C GLY A 19 -2.25 -26.35 9.63
N ARG A 20 -1.99 -25.23 8.95
CA ARG A 20 -2.36 -23.90 9.45
C ARG A 20 -3.88 -23.76 9.56
N ARG A 21 -4.33 -23.25 10.70
CA ARG A 21 -5.75 -22.98 10.97
C ARG A 21 -6.38 -22.09 9.89
N ASP A 22 -5.65 -21.06 9.43
CA ASP A 22 -6.13 -20.11 8.43
C ASP A 22 -6.48 -20.77 7.07
N LEU A 23 -5.89 -21.92 6.75
CA LEU A 23 -6.22 -22.66 5.52
C LEU A 23 -7.41 -23.61 5.68
N ARG A 24 -7.78 -23.94 6.92
CA ARG A 24 -8.88 -24.86 7.24
C ARG A 24 -10.21 -24.15 7.42
N LEU A 25 -10.19 -22.88 7.78
CA LEU A 25 -11.40 -22.09 7.97
C LEU A 25 -11.97 -21.64 6.64
N SER A 26 -13.29 -21.68 6.54
CA SER A 26 -14.03 -21.05 5.45
C SER A 26 -13.89 -19.51 5.49
N LEU A 27 -14.12 -18.85 4.38
CA LEU A 27 -14.16 -17.38 4.33
C LEU A 27 -15.19 -16.79 5.30
N ARG A 28 -16.32 -17.48 5.50
CA ARG A 28 -17.35 -17.07 6.45
C ARG A 28 -16.83 -17.09 7.90
N GLU A 29 -16.14 -18.15 8.30
CA GLU A 29 -15.57 -18.25 9.64
C GLU A 29 -14.52 -17.18 9.88
N HIS A 30 -13.63 -16.94 8.92
CA HIS A 30 -12.68 -15.83 8.96
C HIS A 30 -13.37 -14.48 9.10
N PHE A 31 -14.43 -14.25 8.33
CA PHE A 31 -15.19 -13.00 8.39
C PHE A 31 -15.79 -12.79 9.78
N VAL A 32 -16.49 -13.81 10.31
CA VAL A 32 -17.14 -13.73 11.64
C VAL A 32 -16.11 -13.44 12.74
N GLU A 33 -14.96 -14.11 12.70
CA GLU A 33 -13.89 -13.84 13.69
C GLU A 33 -13.33 -12.42 13.61
N ARG A 34 -13.30 -11.83 12.40
CA ARG A 34 -12.76 -10.49 12.21
C ARG A 34 -13.75 -9.38 12.46
N VAL A 35 -15.05 -9.64 12.39
CA VAL A 35 -16.08 -8.62 12.64
C VAL A 35 -15.87 -7.92 13.98
N ALA A 36 -15.56 -8.66 15.03
CA ALA A 36 -15.32 -8.07 16.36
C ALA A 36 -14.07 -7.15 16.38
N ASP A 37 -13.01 -7.52 15.64
CA ASP A 37 -11.81 -6.70 15.53
C ASP A 37 -12.09 -5.40 14.79
N TYR A 38 -12.79 -5.47 13.66
CA TYR A 38 -13.21 -4.29 12.90
C TYR A 38 -14.15 -3.40 13.71
N HIS A 39 -15.09 -4.00 14.40
CA HIS A 39 -16.03 -3.24 15.24
C HIS A 39 -15.31 -2.45 16.33
N ARG A 40 -14.29 -3.02 16.95
CA ARG A 40 -13.45 -2.30 17.95
C ARG A 40 -12.62 -1.19 17.33
N ALA A 41 -12.27 -1.30 16.05
CA ALA A 41 -11.50 -0.27 15.34
C ALA A 41 -12.37 0.90 14.85
N LEU A 42 -13.71 0.74 14.86
CA LEU A 42 -14.62 1.83 14.54
C LEU A 42 -14.60 2.87 15.65
N VAL A 43 -14.13 4.04 15.33
CA VAL A 43 -14.13 5.20 16.24
C VAL A 43 -15.44 5.93 16.03
N GLY A 44 -16.26 6.01 17.09
CA GLY A 44 -17.50 6.79 17.04
C GLY A 44 -17.21 8.30 17.01
N GLY A 45 -17.98 9.07 16.29
CA GLY A 45 -17.96 10.53 16.38
C GLY A 45 -18.11 11.27 15.06
N ALA A 46 -17.02 11.68 14.43
CA ALA A 46 -17.08 12.51 13.24
C ALA A 46 -17.55 11.75 12.00
N ALA A 47 -18.30 12.42 11.14
CA ALA A 47 -18.67 11.88 9.83
C ALA A 47 -17.39 11.72 8.98
N CYS A 48 -17.26 10.55 8.38
CA CYS A 48 -16.17 10.26 7.45
C CYS A 48 -16.71 10.25 6.02
N SER A 49 -15.92 10.75 5.07
CA SER A 49 -16.17 10.64 3.65
C SER A 49 -15.07 9.82 2.97
N VAL A 50 -15.43 9.09 1.93
CA VAL A 50 -14.49 8.32 1.12
C VAL A 50 -14.71 8.69 -0.34
N SER A 51 -13.63 8.95 -1.05
CA SER A 51 -13.66 9.20 -2.50
C SER A 51 -12.59 8.37 -3.19
N THR A 52 -12.78 8.15 -4.48
CA THR A 52 -11.82 7.49 -5.36
C THR A 52 -11.52 8.40 -6.53
N GLY A 53 -10.25 8.66 -6.81
CA GLY A 53 -9.83 9.54 -7.91
C GLY A 53 -8.30 9.64 -7.99
N GLU A 54 -7.83 10.47 -8.88
CA GLU A 54 -6.42 10.83 -8.96
C GLU A 54 -6.07 11.81 -7.84
N VAL A 55 -4.92 11.61 -7.18
CA VAL A 55 -4.52 12.47 -6.05
C VAL A 55 -4.40 13.95 -6.43
N GLY A 56 -4.05 14.26 -7.68
CA GLY A 56 -3.98 15.64 -8.19
C GLY A 56 -5.33 16.36 -8.25
N GLU A 57 -6.45 15.63 -8.16
CA GLU A 57 -7.81 16.19 -8.15
C GLU A 57 -8.33 16.49 -6.72
N VAL A 58 -7.58 16.08 -5.70
CA VAL A 58 -7.93 16.37 -4.30
C VAL A 58 -7.73 17.86 -4.03
N GLU A 59 -8.67 18.46 -3.32
CA GLU A 59 -8.59 19.88 -2.94
C GLU A 59 -7.29 20.18 -2.18
N ARG A 60 -6.69 21.34 -2.51
CA ARG A 60 -5.38 21.73 -1.97
C ARG A 60 -5.45 22.27 -0.56
N ASN A 61 -6.54 22.93 -0.21
CA ASN A 61 -6.67 23.71 1.01
C ASN A 61 -7.76 23.16 1.93
N GLY A 62 -7.75 23.60 3.19
CA GLY A 62 -8.79 23.27 4.16
C GLY A 62 -8.50 21.99 4.96
N TRP A 63 -7.28 21.51 4.94
CA TRP A 63 -6.86 20.34 5.69
C TRP A 63 -6.11 20.72 6.95
N ASP A 64 -6.53 20.19 8.10
CA ASP A 64 -5.79 20.31 9.37
C ASP A 64 -4.55 19.40 9.39
N LEU A 65 -4.58 18.32 8.66
CA LEU A 65 -3.49 17.36 8.48
C LEU A 65 -3.72 16.54 7.20
N VAL A 66 -2.65 16.29 6.46
CA VAL A 66 -2.66 15.35 5.32
C VAL A 66 -1.73 14.18 5.62
N TYR A 67 -2.29 12.98 5.68
CA TYR A 67 -1.54 11.73 5.80
C TYR A 67 -1.39 11.07 4.42
N LEU A 68 -0.17 10.85 4.01
CA LEU A 68 0.20 10.28 2.72
C LEU A 68 0.75 8.87 2.90
N ASP A 69 0.15 7.90 2.23
CA ASP A 69 0.61 6.49 2.18
C ASP A 69 0.65 6.01 0.72
N PRO A 70 1.55 6.57 -0.10
CA PRO A 70 1.64 6.23 -1.51
C PRO A 70 2.23 4.83 -1.70
N PRO A 71 2.02 4.22 -2.87
CA PRO A 71 2.65 2.95 -3.21
C PRO A 71 4.18 3.01 -3.14
N TYR A 72 4.80 2.04 -2.46
CA TYR A 72 6.26 1.96 -2.34
C TYR A 72 6.87 1.41 -3.62
N ALA A 73 7.62 2.22 -4.37
CA ALA A 73 8.29 1.78 -5.58
C ALA A 73 9.57 1.00 -5.24
N PRO A 74 9.65 -0.31 -5.53
CA PRO A 74 10.83 -1.09 -5.24
C PRO A 74 11.97 -0.77 -6.21
N VAL A 75 13.21 -0.96 -5.74
CA VAL A 75 14.42 -0.73 -6.54
C VAL A 75 14.51 -1.67 -7.75
N SER A 76 13.92 -2.86 -7.69
CA SER A 76 14.14 -3.95 -8.66
C SER A 76 12.92 -4.40 -9.45
N ASP A 77 11.73 -3.83 -9.20
CA ASP A 77 10.48 -4.30 -9.83
C ASP A 77 9.62 -3.12 -10.26
N ASP A 78 8.62 -3.39 -11.09
CA ASP A 78 7.55 -2.45 -11.32
C ASP A 78 6.62 -2.45 -10.09
N ASN A 79 6.33 -1.29 -9.54
CA ASN A 79 5.44 -1.18 -8.40
C ASN A 79 3.98 -1.17 -8.85
N ASP A 80 3.53 -2.27 -9.40
CA ASP A 80 2.15 -2.40 -9.85
C ASP A 80 1.30 -3.09 -8.78
N TYR A 81 0.62 -2.29 -7.97
CA TYR A 81 -0.28 -2.77 -6.93
C TYR A 81 -1.49 -3.49 -7.51
N THR A 82 -2.03 -3.05 -8.65
CA THR A 82 -3.13 -3.73 -9.34
C THR A 82 -2.74 -5.16 -9.71
N LYS A 83 -1.52 -5.34 -10.25
CA LYS A 83 -0.98 -6.67 -10.58
C LYS A 83 -0.79 -7.53 -9.32
N ARG A 84 -0.32 -6.95 -8.22
CA ARG A 84 -0.06 -7.68 -6.97
C ARG A 84 -1.33 -8.06 -6.23
N PHE A 85 -2.28 -7.15 -6.17
CA PHE A 85 -3.54 -7.30 -5.45
C PHE A 85 -4.73 -7.53 -6.38
N HIS A 86 -4.49 -8.00 -7.61
CA HIS A 86 -5.49 -8.13 -8.67
C HIS A 86 -6.78 -8.85 -8.21
N PHE A 87 -6.66 -9.82 -7.30
CA PHE A 87 -7.82 -10.53 -6.77
C PHE A 87 -8.68 -9.64 -5.87
N LEU A 88 -8.06 -8.89 -4.95
CA LEU A 88 -8.78 -7.96 -4.08
C LEU A 88 -9.36 -6.79 -4.86
N GLU A 89 -8.61 -6.29 -5.82
CA GLU A 89 -9.05 -5.23 -6.71
C GLU A 89 -10.30 -5.65 -7.51
N GLY A 90 -10.25 -6.83 -8.11
CA GLY A 90 -11.41 -7.38 -8.81
C GLY A 90 -12.57 -7.70 -7.88
N LEU A 91 -12.30 -8.28 -6.70
CA LEU A 91 -13.34 -8.62 -5.72
C LEU A 91 -14.09 -7.37 -5.22
N SER A 92 -13.39 -6.25 -5.03
CA SER A 92 -14.00 -5.00 -4.54
C SER A 92 -15.05 -4.43 -5.51
N ARG A 93 -14.96 -4.79 -6.79
CA ARG A 93 -15.85 -4.33 -7.87
C ARG A 93 -16.61 -5.47 -8.54
N TYR A 94 -16.51 -6.70 -8.03
CA TYR A 94 -17.04 -7.91 -8.67
C TYR A 94 -16.56 -8.09 -10.12
N TRP A 95 -15.34 -7.58 -10.44
CA TRP A 95 -14.74 -7.56 -11.80
C TRP A 95 -15.62 -6.85 -12.86
N GLU A 96 -16.56 -6.01 -12.44
CA GLU A 96 -17.39 -5.23 -13.36
C GLU A 96 -16.52 -4.23 -14.14
N GLY A 97 -16.54 -4.34 -15.47
CA GLY A 97 -15.73 -3.50 -16.37
C GLY A 97 -14.24 -3.83 -16.42
N ASP A 98 -13.77 -4.80 -15.64
CA ASP A 98 -12.36 -5.18 -15.61
C ASP A 98 -11.99 -6.08 -16.82
N GLN A 99 -10.84 -5.78 -17.43
CA GLN A 99 -10.23 -6.65 -18.43
C GLN A 99 -9.42 -7.75 -17.72
N ILE A 100 -9.93 -8.98 -17.75
CA ILE A 100 -9.20 -10.11 -17.17
C ILE A 100 -8.24 -10.70 -18.19
N MET A 101 -6.96 -10.87 -17.81
CA MET A 101 -5.95 -11.54 -18.61
C MET A 101 -6.14 -13.06 -18.53
N TRP A 102 -7.02 -13.59 -19.39
CA TRP A 102 -7.43 -15.00 -19.39
C TRP A 102 -6.31 -15.97 -19.73
N ASP A 103 -5.25 -15.51 -20.39
CA ASP A 103 -4.03 -16.24 -20.74
C ASP A 103 -3.10 -16.46 -19.54
N THR A 104 -3.27 -15.72 -18.46
CA THR A 104 -2.47 -15.86 -17.25
C THR A 104 -3.03 -16.93 -16.33
N ARG A 105 -2.14 -17.68 -15.65
CA ARG A 105 -2.54 -18.76 -14.72
C ARG A 105 -3.45 -18.27 -13.58
N THR A 106 -3.20 -17.06 -13.10
CA THR A 106 -3.95 -16.47 -11.97
C THR A 106 -5.07 -15.54 -12.41
N ARG A 107 -5.34 -15.43 -13.71
CA ARG A 107 -6.38 -14.55 -14.27
C ARG A 107 -6.23 -13.12 -13.75
N LYS A 108 -5.04 -12.55 -13.95
CA LYS A 108 -4.69 -11.21 -13.44
C LYS A 108 -5.48 -10.11 -14.14
N LEU A 109 -5.58 -8.99 -13.44
CA LEU A 109 -5.91 -7.71 -14.08
C LEU A 109 -4.66 -7.15 -14.79
N PRO A 110 -4.84 -6.34 -15.84
CA PRO A 110 -3.74 -5.66 -16.53
C PRO A 110 -2.98 -4.74 -15.59
N LYS A 111 -1.75 -4.46 -15.93
CA LYS A 111 -0.91 -3.50 -15.23
C LYS A 111 -1.51 -2.09 -15.33
N ARG A 112 -1.55 -1.39 -14.21
CA ARG A 112 -1.90 0.04 -14.15
C ARG A 112 -0.66 0.86 -13.81
N VAL A 113 -0.21 1.65 -14.78
CA VAL A 113 0.95 2.52 -14.58
C VAL A 113 0.49 3.85 -14.00
N THR A 114 1.12 4.29 -12.91
CA THR A 114 0.93 5.60 -12.31
C THR A 114 2.25 6.36 -12.25
N LYS A 115 2.22 7.67 -11.98
CA LYS A 115 3.44 8.46 -11.78
C LYS A 115 4.30 7.90 -10.64
N PHE A 116 3.68 7.28 -9.61
CA PHE A 116 4.35 6.68 -8.45
C PHE A 116 4.91 5.27 -8.71
N SER A 117 4.60 4.64 -9.83
CA SER A 117 5.11 3.32 -10.17
C SER A 117 6.35 3.33 -11.07
N SER A 118 6.79 4.49 -11.53
CA SER A 118 7.93 4.65 -12.42
C SER A 118 9.10 5.39 -11.75
N ARG A 119 10.29 4.79 -11.79
CA ARG A 119 11.52 5.42 -11.29
C ARG A 119 11.82 6.77 -11.93
N ARG A 120 11.37 6.98 -13.17
CA ARG A 120 11.63 8.21 -13.92
C ARG A 120 10.75 9.37 -13.49
N THR A 121 9.60 9.08 -12.92
CA THR A 121 8.57 10.08 -12.61
C THR A 121 8.30 10.24 -11.13
N ILE A 122 8.77 9.30 -10.30
CA ILE A 122 8.37 9.23 -8.90
C ILE A 122 8.85 10.43 -8.08
N GLU A 123 10.06 10.92 -8.30
CA GLU A 123 10.59 12.11 -7.60
C GLU A 123 9.76 13.35 -7.92
N ALA A 124 9.50 13.58 -9.22
CA ALA A 124 8.64 14.68 -9.64
C ALA A 124 7.20 14.52 -9.09
N ALA A 125 6.68 13.30 -9.04
CA ALA A 125 5.35 13.02 -8.49
C ALA A 125 5.27 13.36 -6.99
N PHE A 126 6.32 13.07 -6.22
CA PHE A 126 6.39 13.46 -4.81
C PHE A 126 6.52 14.99 -4.65
N GLY A 127 7.34 15.65 -5.47
CA GLY A 127 7.43 17.09 -5.46
C GLY A 127 6.08 17.77 -5.75
N GLU A 128 5.37 17.32 -6.80
CA GLU A 128 4.02 17.77 -7.12
C GLU A 128 3.04 17.55 -5.96
N LEU A 129 3.12 16.38 -5.31
CA LEU A 129 2.26 16.00 -4.19
C LEU A 129 2.49 16.87 -2.95
N PHE A 130 3.75 17.11 -2.59
CA PHE A 130 4.08 17.97 -1.45
C PHE A 130 3.70 19.42 -1.69
N GLU A 131 3.93 19.91 -2.90
CA GLU A 131 3.52 21.26 -3.30
C GLU A 131 2.00 21.42 -3.31
N GLN A 132 1.26 20.37 -3.69
CA GLN A 132 -0.21 20.39 -3.66
C GLN A 132 -0.76 20.66 -2.26
N PHE A 133 -0.12 20.11 -1.22
CA PHE A 133 -0.55 20.22 0.17
C PHE A 133 0.39 21.08 1.02
N ARG A 134 1.03 22.07 0.42
CA ARG A 134 2.03 22.92 1.07
C ARG A 134 1.50 23.66 2.30
N ASP A 135 0.22 23.98 2.32
CA ASP A 135 -0.42 24.79 3.36
C ASP A 135 -0.95 23.95 4.56
N ALA A 136 -0.88 22.62 4.47
CA ALA A 136 -1.30 21.72 5.52
C ALA A 136 -0.12 20.96 6.12
N PRO A 137 -0.11 20.65 7.42
CA PRO A 137 0.86 19.71 7.98
C PRO A 137 0.83 18.37 7.23
N LEU A 138 2.02 17.85 6.87
CA LEU A 138 2.16 16.60 6.12
C LEU A 138 2.77 15.51 6.98
N VAL A 139 2.20 14.33 6.89
CA VAL A 139 2.77 13.09 7.43
C VAL A 139 2.86 12.07 6.32
N LEU A 140 4.07 11.71 5.92
CA LEU A 140 4.32 10.69 4.90
C LEU A 140 4.79 9.40 5.57
N SER A 141 4.07 8.30 5.31
CA SER A 141 4.51 6.93 5.62
C SER A 141 5.23 6.35 4.40
N TYR A 142 6.45 5.84 4.58
CA TYR A 142 7.21 5.28 3.48
C TYR A 142 8.21 4.21 3.94
N SER A 143 8.73 3.40 3.02
CA SER A 143 9.69 2.35 3.34
C SER A 143 11.13 2.76 2.98
N SER A 144 12.08 2.49 3.87
CA SER A 144 13.51 2.76 3.65
C SER A 144 14.11 2.03 2.43
N HIS A 145 13.41 1.03 1.91
CA HIS A 145 13.84 0.25 0.74
C HIS A 145 13.04 0.58 -0.53
N ALA A 146 12.37 1.70 -0.54
CA ALA A 146 11.62 2.17 -1.70
C ALA A 146 12.33 3.36 -2.38
N LEU A 147 11.87 3.71 -3.57
CA LEU A 147 12.28 4.90 -4.30
C LEU A 147 11.15 5.94 -4.27
N PRO A 148 11.47 7.22 -4.12
CA PRO A 148 12.78 7.80 -3.82
C PRO A 148 13.33 7.34 -2.47
N ASP A 149 14.63 7.46 -2.28
CA ASP A 149 15.24 7.16 -0.99
C ASP A 149 14.88 8.22 0.07
N ARG A 150 15.24 7.91 1.31
CA ARG A 150 14.97 8.79 2.45
C ARG A 150 15.52 10.20 2.24
N ALA A 151 16.77 10.33 1.80
CA ALA A 151 17.42 11.62 1.67
C ALA A 151 16.74 12.50 0.62
N THR A 152 16.34 11.89 -0.50
CA THR A 152 15.58 12.55 -1.56
C THR A 152 14.22 13.03 -1.06
N LEU A 153 13.48 12.19 -0.34
CA LEU A 153 12.17 12.57 0.23
C LEU A 153 12.28 13.68 1.26
N GLU A 154 13.28 13.61 2.16
CA GLU A 154 13.54 14.70 3.10
C GLU A 154 13.90 16.01 2.40
N GLY A 155 14.70 15.96 1.33
CA GLY A 155 15.05 17.13 0.51
C GLY A 155 13.81 17.77 -0.09
N LEU A 156 12.99 16.99 -0.81
CA LEU A 156 11.75 17.47 -1.44
C LEU A 156 10.76 18.06 -0.41
N LEU A 157 10.61 17.42 0.75
CA LEU A 157 9.75 17.95 1.80
C LEU A 157 10.30 19.27 2.39
N ARG A 158 11.62 19.37 2.61
CA ARG A 158 12.23 20.60 3.12
C ARG A 158 12.12 21.77 2.17
N GLU A 159 12.17 21.54 0.87
CA GLU A 159 11.95 22.59 -0.13
C GLU A 159 10.57 23.23 0.01
N VAL A 160 9.55 22.45 0.38
CA VAL A 160 8.17 22.92 0.51
C VAL A 160 7.84 23.41 1.92
N LYS A 161 8.35 22.71 2.97
CA LYS A 161 7.95 22.88 4.37
C LYS A 161 9.01 23.50 5.27
N GLY A 162 10.26 23.52 4.84
CA GLY A 162 11.40 23.98 5.64
C GLY A 162 11.86 22.97 6.67
N GLU A 163 10.99 22.54 7.58
CA GLU A 163 11.33 21.59 8.65
C GLU A 163 10.74 20.19 8.40
N VAL A 164 11.52 19.15 8.68
CA VAL A 164 11.09 17.75 8.56
C VAL A 164 11.68 16.95 9.70
N GLU A 165 10.82 16.31 10.48
CA GLU A 165 11.19 15.29 11.46
C GLU A 165 11.05 13.91 10.80
N VAL A 166 12.04 13.02 10.95
CA VAL A 166 11.96 11.64 10.45
C VAL A 166 12.05 10.65 11.58
N ARG A 167 11.03 9.82 11.71
CA ARG A 167 11.00 8.68 12.63
C ARG A 167 11.17 7.39 11.83
N ALA A 168 12.12 6.55 12.22
CA ALA A 168 12.36 5.25 11.63
C ALA A 168 11.91 4.16 12.61
N ILE A 169 11.02 3.28 12.14
CA ILE A 169 10.47 2.19 12.94
C ILE A 169 10.94 0.87 12.33
N PRO A 170 11.79 0.09 13.03
CA PRO A 170 12.27 -1.18 12.52
C PRO A 170 11.11 -2.13 12.22
N HIS A 171 11.06 -2.65 11.01
CA HIS A 171 10.06 -3.59 10.55
C HIS A 171 10.68 -4.80 9.84
N THR A 172 10.00 -5.93 9.87
CA THR A 172 10.45 -7.14 9.17
C THR A 172 9.39 -7.61 8.18
N TYR A 173 9.67 -7.45 6.91
CA TYR A 173 8.86 -8.04 5.86
C TYR A 173 9.15 -9.53 5.71
N SER A 174 8.10 -10.33 5.62
CA SER A 174 8.19 -11.74 5.27
C SER A 174 7.63 -11.95 3.86
N TYR A 175 8.45 -12.43 2.94
CA TYR A 175 8.05 -12.73 1.56
C TYR A 175 7.52 -14.16 1.45
N GLY A 176 6.43 -14.43 2.12
CA GLY A 176 5.77 -15.72 2.13
C GLY A 176 5.31 -16.11 3.53
N THR A 177 4.44 -17.10 3.59
CA THR A 177 3.87 -17.62 4.83
C THR A 177 4.49 -18.95 5.28
N HIS A 178 5.34 -19.54 4.43
CA HIS A 178 6.00 -20.81 4.73
C HIS A 178 7.24 -20.61 5.63
N ARG A 179 7.64 -21.68 6.30
CA ARG A 179 8.70 -21.68 7.33
C ARG A 179 10.06 -21.17 6.83
N THR A 180 10.37 -21.37 5.55
CA THR A 180 11.60 -20.93 4.88
C THR A 180 11.42 -19.62 4.11
N ALA A 181 10.39 -18.83 4.38
CA ALA A 181 10.15 -17.56 3.72
C ALA A 181 11.27 -16.58 3.99
N VAL A 182 11.72 -15.90 2.94
CA VAL A 182 12.73 -14.85 3.06
C VAL A 182 12.16 -13.71 3.90
N ARG A 183 12.92 -13.32 4.93
CA ARG A 183 12.61 -12.18 5.78
C ARG A 183 13.59 -11.06 5.49
N ARG A 184 13.08 -9.86 5.32
CA ARG A 184 13.90 -8.68 5.10
C ARG A 184 13.61 -7.64 6.17
N ARG A 185 14.65 -7.21 6.86
CA ARG A 185 14.57 -6.07 7.77
C ARG A 185 14.57 -4.78 6.96
N VAL A 186 13.69 -3.89 7.30
CA VAL A 186 13.54 -2.55 6.72
C VAL A 186 13.16 -1.59 7.84
N ASP A 187 13.28 -0.31 7.59
CA ASP A 187 12.66 0.70 8.45
C ASP A 187 11.42 1.25 7.74
N GLU A 188 10.31 1.27 8.44
CA GLU A 188 9.17 2.10 8.06
C GLU A 188 9.47 3.52 8.50
N LEU A 189 9.45 4.44 7.56
CA LEU A 189 9.75 5.84 7.78
C LEU A 189 8.46 6.63 7.95
N LEU A 190 8.44 7.49 8.96
CA LEU A 190 7.40 8.49 9.12
C LEU A 190 8.07 9.86 9.00
N LEU A 191 7.83 10.56 7.90
CA LEU A 191 8.31 11.92 7.67
C LEU A 191 7.20 12.88 8.05
N ILE A 192 7.49 13.76 9.00
CA ILE A 192 6.54 14.72 9.58
C ILE A 192 7.02 16.12 9.26
N ALA A 193 6.20 16.88 8.58
CA ALA A 193 6.49 18.25 8.14
C ALA A 193 5.31 19.16 8.51
N PRO A 194 5.46 20.03 9.52
CA PRO A 194 4.42 20.94 10.00
C PRO A 194 4.03 22.01 8.98
#